data_a7bc88a9e5f604ba261c7337624f873c
#
_entry.id   a7bc88a9e5f604ba261c7337624f873c
#
_cell.length_a   1.000
_cell.length_b   1.000
_cell.length_c   1.000
_cell.angle_alpha   90.00
_cell.angle_beta   90.00
_cell.angle_gamma   90.00
#
_symmetry.space_group_name_H-M   'P 1'
#
loop_
_entity.id
_entity.type
_entity.pdbx_description
1 polymer ?
#
loop_
_entity_poly.entity_id
_entity_poly.type
_entity_poly.pdbx_seq_one_letter_code
_entity_poly.pdbx_strand_id
1 'polypeptide(L)'
;MKRHARSNQVVWTRRAQSTRGSAVGNLIAIVLCLGLIGLGVYLWVGRQPAAEPPVAPPANESATRPDAPKGEAPVPIEPVAGTPPLEAAAAYVPKDGVWQIDISEYAGYGGLIVANGGLAPNPDSIFSKEYGFKVKITVGESESWSPLNNGRLAAIATTTDALAVLGRSFEAVVPVQIGYSRGADMVVVDRGIASVNQLAGKILAASQFNESEFFIRYLAQEAGVPVKVLRDLDGRPQGDELGLVFYEDAFAACDAYAHELAGGRPRLNGCVGWTPRTDEVVENSKGAAKVLVSNRNLLVIADILAVNKGLAKAHPEMVRGLVHGLLEGNRRLRDEPDAHIGVVAQAFGWSDAETRDELARVHLANLPENIAFFSGSIDSAGSFGGIFQSAVLAYGSIIRNPTDAGRFADSAHLDALAKKGLFSGQKIAIAPIKTATVAALEGDPLLSKDIRFFFEPNSALLDRNAPQNLEYLDTIKRFLQVSPGSTVLLRGHVDNARVNEFREKGGDPLVKSMALKAMELSRQRALAVSEALRERHKEIDASRIEPVGRGWEEPAGSDSDLNRRVEVQWFTLE
;
A
#
# COMPACT_ATOMS: atom_id res chain seq x y z
N MET A 1 12.12 38.37 -63.27
CA MET A 1 12.32 39.81 -63.00
C MET A 1 13.17 39.99 -61.76
N LYS A 2 14.33 40.54 -62.03
CA LYS A 2 15.41 41.00 -61.13
C LYS A 2 14.93 41.97 -60.03
N ARG A 3 15.48 41.89 -58.85
CA ARG A 3 16.21 43.05 -58.27
C ARG A 3 17.03 42.60 -57.03
N HIS A 4 18.31 42.94 -57.07
CA HIS A 4 19.35 42.93 -56.09
C HIS A 4 19.07 43.90 -54.93
N ALA A 5 19.55 43.56 -53.72
CA ALA A 5 19.95 44.57 -52.75
C ALA A 5 21.26 44.09 -52.04
N ARG A 6 22.23 44.97 -52.05
CA ARG A 6 23.64 44.84 -51.66
C ARG A 6 23.80 44.85 -50.12
N SER A 7 24.72 44.03 -49.63
CA SER A 7 25.28 44.08 -48.30
C SER A 7 26.33 45.20 -48.21
N ASN A 8 26.26 46.03 -47.15
CA ASN A 8 27.36 46.88 -46.74
C ASN A 8 28.05 46.23 -45.53
N GLN A 9 29.29 45.78 -45.76
CA GLN A 9 30.23 45.44 -44.71
C GLN A 9 30.94 46.72 -44.23
N VAL A 10 30.84 47.02 -42.95
CA VAL A 10 31.70 48.04 -42.28
C VAL A 10 32.81 47.28 -41.60
N VAL A 11 34.03 47.49 -42.14
CA VAL A 11 35.28 47.01 -41.57
C VAL A 11 35.77 47.99 -40.53
N TRP A 12 35.82 47.51 -39.24
CA TRP A 12 36.50 48.26 -38.17
C TRP A 12 37.87 47.66 -37.95
N THR A 13 38.90 48.39 -38.36
CA THR A 13 40.30 48.11 -38.01
C THR A 13 40.55 48.60 -36.58
N ARG A 14 40.73 47.71 -35.62
CA ARG A 14 41.28 48.03 -34.30
C ARG A 14 42.80 47.97 -34.35
N ARG A 15 43.43 49.12 -34.17
CA ARG A 15 44.86 49.26 -33.84
C ARG A 15 45.07 48.68 -32.44
N ALA A 16 45.89 47.64 -32.31
CA ALA A 16 46.38 47.15 -31.03
C ALA A 16 47.51 48.07 -30.57
N GLN A 17 47.27 48.82 -29.50
CA GLN A 17 48.36 49.43 -28.72
C GLN A 17 48.79 48.42 -27.63
N SER A 18 50.00 47.91 -27.77
CA SER A 18 50.66 47.09 -26.77
C SER A 18 51.20 47.99 -25.63
N THR A 19 50.51 47.99 -24.49
CA THR A 19 51.10 48.47 -23.26
C THR A 19 51.78 47.30 -22.55
N ARG A 20 53.08 47.24 -22.65
CA ARG A 20 53.92 46.38 -21.79
C ARG A 20 53.87 46.93 -20.38
N GLY A 21 52.97 46.39 -19.54
CA GLY A 21 53.03 46.55 -18.09
C GLY A 21 54.30 45.84 -17.58
N SER A 22 55.13 46.51 -16.80
CA SER A 22 56.34 45.95 -16.26
C SER A 22 56.00 44.77 -15.34
N ALA A 23 56.76 43.69 -15.38
CA ALA A 23 56.59 42.50 -14.55
C ALA A 23 56.53 42.85 -13.03
N VAL A 24 57.16 43.91 -12.65
CA VAL A 24 57.14 44.46 -11.27
C VAL A 24 55.79 45.00 -10.88
N GLY A 25 55.05 45.67 -11.82
CA GLY A 25 53.72 46.19 -11.53
C GLY A 25 52.69 45.08 -11.32
N ASN A 26 52.79 43.99 -12.11
CA ASN A 26 51.91 42.84 -11.94
C ASN A 26 52.20 42.06 -10.64
N LEU A 27 53.46 41.98 -10.20
CA LEU A 27 53.84 41.32 -8.95
C LEU A 27 53.29 42.11 -7.76
N ILE A 28 53.40 43.46 -7.76
CA ILE A 28 52.84 44.33 -6.72
C ILE A 28 51.30 44.19 -6.66
N ALA A 29 50.60 44.11 -7.81
CA ALA A 29 49.16 43.92 -7.84
C ALA A 29 48.73 42.56 -7.25
N ILE A 30 49.48 41.49 -7.53
CA ILE A 30 49.20 40.14 -6.98
C ILE A 30 49.43 40.12 -5.46
N VAL A 31 50.49 40.74 -4.96
CA VAL A 31 50.78 40.82 -3.52
C VAL A 31 49.71 41.66 -2.78
N LEU A 32 49.23 42.76 -3.36
CA LEU A 32 48.15 43.53 -2.81
C LEU A 32 46.82 42.79 -2.78
N CYS A 33 46.49 42.05 -3.85
CA CYS A 33 45.27 41.21 -3.88
C CYS A 33 45.32 40.08 -2.84
N LEU A 34 46.47 39.39 -2.71
CA LEU A 34 46.64 38.37 -1.68
C LEU A 34 46.61 38.94 -0.27
N GLY A 35 47.16 40.14 -0.05
CA GLY A 35 47.08 40.86 1.21
C GLY A 35 45.67 41.25 1.59
N LEU A 36 44.85 41.71 0.62
CA LEU A 36 43.45 42.07 0.84
C LEU A 36 42.58 40.81 1.10
N ILE A 37 42.88 39.70 0.42
CA ILE A 37 42.20 38.41 0.68
C ILE A 37 42.57 37.92 2.09
N GLY A 38 43.85 37.96 2.47
CA GLY A 38 44.31 37.59 3.81
C GLY A 38 43.66 38.45 4.91
N LEU A 39 43.58 39.77 4.68
CA LEU A 39 42.91 40.68 5.60
C LEU A 39 41.39 40.41 5.67
N GLY A 40 40.76 40.09 4.53
CA GLY A 40 39.34 39.72 4.49
C GLY A 40 39.06 38.46 5.28
N VAL A 41 39.89 37.42 5.12
CA VAL A 41 39.77 36.16 5.89
C VAL A 41 40.05 36.40 7.37
N TYR A 42 41.08 37.20 7.72
CA TYR A 42 41.38 37.55 9.10
C TYR A 42 40.22 38.30 9.79
N LEU A 43 39.63 39.28 9.11
CA LEU A 43 38.50 40.04 9.63
C LEU A 43 37.21 39.20 9.69
N TRP A 44 37.07 38.20 8.80
CA TRP A 44 35.93 37.26 8.81
C TRP A 44 36.06 36.25 9.94
N VAL A 45 37.25 35.68 10.16
CA VAL A 45 37.51 34.73 11.26
C VAL A 45 37.43 35.45 12.62
N GLY A 46 37.94 36.72 12.71
CA GLY A 46 37.89 37.51 13.94
C GLY A 46 36.49 38.05 14.26
N ARG A 47 35.51 37.97 13.35
CA ARG A 47 34.11 38.34 13.57
C ARG A 47 33.18 37.18 13.82
N GLN A 48 33.67 35.94 13.77
CA GLN A 48 32.85 34.83 14.26
C GLN A 48 32.72 35.02 15.79
N PRO A 49 31.48 35.10 16.32
CA PRO A 49 31.30 35.01 17.76
C PRO A 49 31.97 33.73 18.23
N ALA A 50 32.74 33.81 19.31
CA ALA A 50 33.32 32.64 19.95
C ALA A 50 32.23 31.57 20.03
N ALA A 51 32.51 30.38 19.50
CA ALA A 51 31.59 29.26 19.64
C ALA A 51 31.30 29.15 21.15
N GLU A 52 30.07 29.40 21.54
CA GLU A 52 29.61 29.07 22.88
C GLU A 52 29.98 27.60 23.13
N PRO A 53 30.50 27.27 24.31
CA PRO A 53 30.74 25.87 24.65
C PRO A 53 29.43 25.12 24.39
N PRO A 54 29.48 23.89 23.85
CA PRO A 54 28.27 23.15 23.54
C PRO A 54 27.37 23.18 24.77
N VAL A 55 26.27 23.92 24.65
CA VAL A 55 25.20 23.92 25.64
C VAL A 55 24.81 22.44 25.71
N ALA A 56 24.97 21.84 26.86
CA ALA A 56 24.45 20.52 27.14
C ALA A 56 23.00 20.52 26.60
N PRO A 57 22.58 19.52 25.83
CA PRO A 57 21.23 19.49 25.29
C PRO A 57 20.29 19.80 26.46
N PRO A 58 19.32 20.71 26.32
CA PRO A 58 18.41 21.02 27.40
C PRO A 58 17.84 19.70 27.87
N ALA A 59 18.01 19.43 29.16
CA ALA A 59 17.44 18.27 29.80
C ALA A 59 15.94 18.32 29.50
N ASN A 60 15.47 17.39 28.68
CA ASN A 60 14.06 17.09 28.42
C ASN A 60 13.17 18.36 28.36
N GLU A 61 13.00 18.97 27.18
CA GLU A 61 11.65 19.34 26.82
C GLU A 61 10.84 18.03 26.94
N SER A 62 9.99 17.97 27.93
CA SER A 62 9.05 16.87 28.11
C SER A 62 8.36 16.70 26.78
N ALA A 63 8.69 15.63 26.04
CA ALA A 63 8.02 15.29 24.81
C ALA A 63 6.53 15.41 25.11
N THR A 64 5.84 16.33 24.44
CA THR A 64 4.43 16.58 24.71
C THR A 64 3.74 15.25 24.52
N ARG A 65 3.15 14.75 25.61
CA ARG A 65 2.47 13.45 25.61
C ARG A 65 1.34 13.52 24.58
N PRO A 66 1.14 12.48 23.74
CA PRO A 66 -0.02 12.40 22.85
C PRO A 66 -1.34 12.57 23.60
N ASP A 67 -2.36 13.09 22.93
CA ASP A 67 -3.71 13.16 23.49
C ASP A 67 -4.34 11.76 23.42
N ALA A 68 -4.96 11.32 24.49
CA ALA A 68 -5.70 10.06 24.53
C ALA A 68 -7.11 10.26 23.93
N PRO A 69 -7.67 9.23 23.28
CA PRO A 69 -9.08 9.22 22.90
C PRO A 69 -9.99 9.48 24.10
N LYS A 70 -11.17 10.00 23.84
CA LYS A 70 -12.19 10.20 24.88
C LYS A 70 -12.80 8.84 25.25
N GLY A 71 -12.84 8.50 26.54
CA GLY A 71 -13.42 7.27 27.03
C GLY A 71 -12.44 6.37 27.79
N GLU A 72 -12.90 5.19 28.17
CA GLU A 72 -12.07 4.15 28.77
C GLU A 72 -11.23 3.48 27.67
N ALA A 73 -10.01 3.03 28.04
CA ALA A 73 -9.16 2.31 27.10
C ALA A 73 -9.83 1.01 26.65
N PRO A 74 -9.89 0.71 25.34
CA PRO A 74 -10.40 -0.57 24.86
C PRO A 74 -9.62 -1.75 25.43
N VAL A 75 -10.33 -2.86 25.66
CA VAL A 75 -9.75 -4.08 26.23
C VAL A 75 -9.57 -5.11 25.12
N PRO A 76 -8.43 -5.82 25.07
CA PRO A 76 -8.25 -6.92 24.12
C PRO A 76 -9.34 -7.99 24.26
N ILE A 77 -9.79 -8.52 23.12
CA ILE A 77 -10.70 -9.67 23.08
C ILE A 77 -9.92 -10.98 23.04
N GLU A 78 -10.54 -12.07 23.53
CA GLU A 78 -9.98 -13.41 23.40
C GLU A 78 -9.95 -13.81 21.91
N PRO A 79 -8.79 -14.16 21.32
CA PRO A 79 -8.71 -14.56 19.94
C PRO A 79 -9.52 -15.81 19.65
N VAL A 80 -10.32 -15.78 18.59
CA VAL A 80 -11.04 -16.96 18.11
C VAL A 80 -10.04 -17.91 17.43
N ALA A 81 -10.01 -19.16 17.88
CA ALA A 81 -9.18 -20.19 17.27
C ALA A 81 -9.84 -20.77 16.01
N GLY A 82 -9.15 -20.68 14.88
CA GLY A 82 -9.68 -21.13 13.57
C GLY A 82 -10.53 -20.04 12.90
N THR A 83 -11.59 -20.43 12.21
CA THR A 83 -12.47 -19.50 11.49
C THR A 83 -13.61 -19.02 12.38
N PRO A 84 -14.17 -17.80 12.12
CA PRO A 84 -15.23 -17.26 12.96
C PRO A 84 -16.48 -18.15 12.93
N PRO A 85 -17.14 -18.38 14.08
CA PRO A 85 -18.37 -19.13 14.12
C PRO A 85 -19.51 -18.33 13.48
N LEU A 86 -20.32 -19.01 12.63
CA LEU A 86 -21.52 -18.44 12.05
C LEU A 86 -22.75 -19.16 12.58
N GLU A 87 -23.83 -18.44 12.80
CA GLU A 87 -25.14 -19.04 13.04
C GLU A 87 -25.59 -19.85 11.81
N ALA A 88 -26.50 -20.80 12.03
CA ALA A 88 -26.99 -21.67 10.96
C ALA A 88 -27.60 -20.87 9.80
N ALA A 89 -27.25 -21.28 8.58
CA ALA A 89 -27.71 -20.60 7.37
C ALA A 89 -29.23 -20.67 7.21
N ALA A 90 -29.86 -19.53 6.90
CA ALA A 90 -31.26 -19.40 6.56
C ALA A 90 -31.46 -18.36 5.44
N ALA A 91 -32.55 -18.53 4.68
CA ALA A 91 -32.91 -17.57 3.65
C ALA A 91 -33.49 -16.30 4.28
N TYR A 92 -33.04 -15.14 3.81
CA TYR A 92 -33.67 -13.88 4.15
C TYR A 92 -35.05 -13.77 3.47
N VAL A 93 -36.04 -13.31 4.24
CA VAL A 93 -37.40 -13.06 3.74
C VAL A 93 -37.71 -11.57 3.88
N PRO A 94 -37.88 -10.85 2.76
CA PRO A 94 -38.21 -9.41 2.83
C PRO A 94 -39.53 -9.18 3.59
N LYS A 95 -39.55 -8.20 4.49
CA LYS A 95 -40.77 -7.71 5.17
C LYS A 95 -41.19 -6.41 4.51
N ASP A 96 -42.45 -6.33 4.09
CA ASP A 96 -43.04 -5.15 3.44
C ASP A 96 -42.26 -4.63 2.21
N GLY A 97 -41.61 -5.54 1.50
CA GLY A 97 -40.78 -5.21 0.35
C GLY A 97 -39.49 -4.43 0.68
N VAL A 98 -39.04 -4.44 1.94
CA VAL A 98 -37.84 -3.75 2.40
C VAL A 98 -36.71 -4.75 2.60
N TRP A 99 -35.56 -4.46 1.97
CA TRP A 99 -34.31 -5.20 2.15
C TRP A 99 -33.45 -4.50 3.19
N GLN A 100 -33.02 -5.26 4.21
CA GLN A 100 -32.11 -4.77 5.24
C GLN A 100 -30.69 -4.99 4.78
N ILE A 101 -29.91 -3.92 4.66
CA ILE A 101 -28.49 -3.95 4.25
C ILE A 101 -27.67 -3.31 5.34
N ASP A 102 -26.56 -3.93 5.71
CA ASP A 102 -25.61 -3.41 6.68
C ASP A 102 -24.30 -3.02 6.03
N ILE A 103 -23.72 -1.88 6.46
CA ILE A 103 -22.45 -1.35 5.99
C ILE A 103 -21.68 -0.82 7.19
N SER A 104 -20.34 -0.70 7.06
CA SER A 104 -19.50 0.01 8.02
C SER A 104 -19.41 1.51 7.71
N GLU A 105 -18.90 2.30 8.63
CA GLU A 105 -18.56 3.71 8.40
C GLU A 105 -17.32 3.80 7.50
N TYR A 106 -17.58 3.95 6.19
CA TYR A 106 -16.54 4.00 5.17
C TYR A 106 -17.05 4.63 3.87
N ALA A 107 -16.32 5.58 3.32
CA ALA A 107 -16.72 6.36 2.13
C ALA A 107 -16.99 5.50 0.87
N GLY A 108 -16.34 4.31 0.77
CA GLY A 108 -16.54 3.37 -0.33
C GLY A 108 -17.98 2.91 -0.50
N TYR A 109 -18.78 2.96 0.56
CA TYR A 109 -20.20 2.57 0.52
C TYR A 109 -21.14 3.72 0.14
N GLY A 110 -20.59 4.90 -0.12
CA GLY A 110 -21.34 6.09 -0.53
C GLY A 110 -22.22 5.89 -1.76
N GLY A 111 -21.78 5.07 -2.73
CA GLY A 111 -22.58 4.75 -3.92
C GLY A 111 -23.91 4.08 -3.59
N LEU A 112 -23.94 3.17 -2.63
CA LEU A 112 -25.18 2.52 -2.16
C LEU A 112 -26.11 3.54 -1.48
N ILE A 113 -25.55 4.42 -0.66
CA ILE A 113 -26.28 5.51 0.02
C ILE A 113 -26.89 6.47 -1.00
N VAL A 114 -26.12 6.87 -2.03
CA VAL A 114 -26.60 7.75 -3.11
C VAL A 114 -27.71 7.08 -3.93
N ALA A 115 -27.57 5.80 -4.25
CA ALA A 115 -28.60 5.04 -4.97
C ALA A 115 -29.93 4.96 -4.22
N ASN A 116 -29.84 4.86 -2.89
CA ASN A 116 -31.02 4.84 -2.01
C ASN A 116 -31.55 6.23 -1.67
N GLY A 117 -30.71 7.27 -1.76
CA GLY A 117 -31.04 8.63 -1.33
C GLY A 117 -31.00 8.82 0.19
N GLY A 118 -30.12 8.09 0.87
CA GLY A 118 -29.91 8.07 2.32
C GLY A 118 -30.04 6.67 2.92
N LEU A 119 -30.16 6.58 4.25
CA LEU A 119 -30.19 5.31 4.97
C LEU A 119 -31.61 4.70 5.09
N ALA A 120 -32.64 5.53 5.13
CA ALA A 120 -34.03 5.10 5.31
C ALA A 120 -34.64 4.52 4.02
N PRO A 121 -35.65 3.64 4.11
CA PRO A 121 -36.42 3.18 2.95
C PRO A 121 -36.98 4.37 2.15
N ASN A 122 -36.61 4.48 0.89
CA ASN A 122 -36.97 5.63 0.05
C ASN A 122 -37.79 5.18 -1.18
N PRO A 123 -39.07 5.66 -1.34
CA PRO A 123 -39.87 5.36 -2.52
C PRO A 123 -39.31 5.98 -3.80
N ASP A 124 -38.46 7.01 -3.67
CA ASP A 124 -37.83 7.70 -4.79
C ASP A 124 -36.46 7.13 -5.19
N SER A 125 -35.98 6.10 -4.48
CA SER A 125 -34.73 5.41 -4.80
C SER A 125 -34.79 4.70 -6.15
N ILE A 126 -33.62 4.44 -6.73
CA ILE A 126 -33.48 3.61 -7.94
C ILE A 126 -34.12 2.23 -7.71
N PHE A 127 -33.89 1.64 -6.54
CA PHE A 127 -34.43 0.34 -6.16
C PHE A 127 -35.95 0.29 -6.19
N SER A 128 -36.57 1.33 -5.66
CA SER A 128 -38.06 1.41 -5.58
C SER A 128 -38.69 1.71 -6.94
N LYS A 129 -38.16 2.70 -7.67
CA LYS A 129 -38.73 3.15 -8.95
C LYS A 129 -38.58 2.15 -10.08
N GLU A 130 -37.45 1.49 -10.16
CA GLU A 130 -37.14 0.62 -11.31
C GLU A 130 -37.35 -0.87 -11.02
N TYR A 131 -37.25 -1.28 -9.74
CA TYR A 131 -37.26 -2.70 -9.37
C TYR A 131 -38.31 -3.08 -8.32
N GLY A 132 -39.03 -2.12 -7.79
CA GLY A 132 -40.22 -2.37 -6.95
C GLY A 132 -39.94 -2.82 -5.51
N PHE A 133 -38.68 -2.64 -5.01
CA PHE A 133 -38.32 -2.91 -3.62
C PHE A 133 -37.63 -1.70 -2.98
N LYS A 134 -37.66 -1.63 -1.65
CA LYS A 134 -37.01 -0.57 -0.89
C LYS A 134 -35.79 -1.13 -0.15
N VAL A 135 -34.84 -0.27 0.11
CA VAL A 135 -33.65 -0.61 0.88
C VAL A 135 -33.61 0.21 2.16
N LYS A 136 -33.38 -0.43 3.29
CA LYS A 136 -32.98 0.19 4.55
C LYS A 136 -31.52 -0.15 4.78
N ILE A 137 -30.69 0.87 4.92
CA ILE A 137 -29.27 0.74 5.23
C ILE A 137 -29.07 1.01 6.72
N THR A 138 -28.31 0.16 7.39
CA THR A 138 -27.80 0.39 8.75
C THR A 138 -26.29 0.54 8.68
N VAL A 139 -25.72 1.40 9.53
CA VAL A 139 -24.28 1.54 9.72
C VAL A 139 -23.93 0.81 11.00
N GLY A 140 -23.23 -0.31 10.85
CA GLY A 140 -22.80 -1.17 11.96
C GLY A 140 -21.37 -0.86 12.38
N GLU A 141 -21.03 -1.16 13.64
CA GLU A 141 -19.68 -1.03 14.18
C GLU A 141 -18.87 -2.33 14.05
N SER A 142 -19.54 -3.47 13.92
CA SER A 142 -18.95 -4.81 13.85
C SER A 142 -19.43 -5.59 12.63
N GLU A 143 -18.69 -6.66 12.32
CA GLU A 143 -18.93 -7.50 11.15
C GLU A 143 -20.29 -8.23 11.20
N SER A 144 -21.10 -8.05 10.18
CA SER A 144 -22.47 -8.57 10.09
C SER A 144 -22.59 -9.92 9.36
N TRP A 145 -21.54 -10.75 9.36
CA TRP A 145 -21.52 -12.04 8.64
C TRP A 145 -22.56 -13.03 9.16
N SER A 146 -22.67 -13.17 10.49
CA SER A 146 -23.64 -14.08 11.08
C SER A 146 -25.09 -13.64 10.85
N PRO A 147 -25.44 -12.35 10.98
CA PRO A 147 -26.74 -11.82 10.57
C PRO A 147 -27.10 -12.03 9.09
N LEU A 148 -26.13 -11.94 8.17
CA LEU A 148 -26.37 -12.29 6.77
C LEU A 148 -26.62 -13.79 6.61
N ASN A 149 -25.78 -14.63 7.23
CA ASN A 149 -25.84 -16.08 7.09
C ASN A 149 -27.18 -16.65 7.60
N ASN A 150 -27.66 -16.17 8.73
CA ASN A 150 -28.90 -16.64 9.35
C ASN A 150 -30.19 -16.01 8.80
N GLY A 151 -30.08 -15.16 7.77
CA GLY A 151 -31.25 -14.56 7.10
C GLY A 151 -31.86 -13.37 7.84
N ARG A 152 -31.14 -12.71 8.77
CA ARG A 152 -31.58 -11.44 9.36
C ARG A 152 -31.30 -10.24 8.44
N LEU A 153 -30.28 -10.33 7.59
CA LEU A 153 -29.92 -9.31 6.61
C LEU A 153 -30.06 -9.84 5.19
N ALA A 154 -30.43 -8.96 4.27
CA ALA A 154 -30.51 -9.22 2.84
C ALA A 154 -29.13 -9.21 2.17
N ALA A 155 -28.34 -8.22 2.54
CA ALA A 155 -26.98 -8.03 2.05
C ALA A 155 -26.12 -7.31 3.11
N ILE A 156 -24.81 -7.42 2.95
CA ILE A 156 -23.82 -6.65 3.71
C ILE A 156 -22.72 -6.15 2.76
N ALA A 157 -22.15 -5.01 3.06
CA ALA A 157 -20.85 -4.65 2.52
C ALA A 157 -19.78 -5.35 3.36
N THR A 158 -18.77 -5.92 2.72
CA THR A 158 -17.62 -6.57 3.33
C THR A 158 -16.50 -6.66 2.30
N THR A 159 -15.41 -7.34 2.61
CA THR A 159 -14.25 -7.46 1.74
C THR A 159 -14.06 -8.88 1.20
N THR A 160 -13.34 -9.01 0.09
CA THR A 160 -13.13 -10.31 -0.57
C THR A 160 -12.32 -11.29 0.29
N ASP A 161 -11.40 -10.80 1.09
CA ASP A 161 -10.56 -11.59 1.99
C ASP A 161 -11.38 -12.28 3.09
N ALA A 162 -12.40 -11.61 3.64
CA ALA A 162 -13.30 -12.18 4.64
C ALA A 162 -13.99 -13.47 4.14
N LEU A 163 -14.33 -13.55 2.85
CA LEU A 163 -14.93 -14.75 2.27
C LEU A 163 -14.02 -15.98 2.36
N ALA A 164 -12.69 -15.79 2.25
CA ALA A 164 -11.71 -16.86 2.36
C ALA A 164 -11.72 -17.46 3.78
N VAL A 165 -11.84 -16.61 4.80
CA VAL A 165 -11.92 -17.00 6.21
C VAL A 165 -13.24 -17.70 6.53
N LEU A 166 -14.36 -17.13 6.09
CA LEU A 166 -15.71 -17.64 6.34
C LEU A 166 -15.95 -18.97 5.61
N GLY A 167 -15.33 -19.16 4.44
CA GLY A 167 -15.27 -20.42 3.71
C GLY A 167 -16.65 -21.02 3.41
N ARG A 168 -16.76 -22.35 3.61
CA ARG A 168 -17.98 -23.11 3.29
C ARG A 168 -19.15 -22.84 4.22
N SER A 169 -18.91 -22.26 5.38
CA SER A 169 -19.95 -21.97 6.37
C SER A 169 -20.80 -20.76 5.99
N PHE A 170 -20.31 -19.94 5.05
CA PHE A 170 -20.97 -18.70 4.64
C PHE A 170 -21.83 -18.93 3.38
N GLU A 171 -23.14 -18.90 3.53
CA GLU A 171 -24.11 -19.09 2.45
C GLU A 171 -24.52 -17.73 1.85
N ALA A 172 -23.54 -17.09 1.19
CA ALA A 172 -23.67 -15.84 0.48
C ALA A 172 -23.30 -15.98 -0.99
N VAL A 173 -23.72 -15.02 -1.81
CA VAL A 173 -23.25 -14.78 -3.17
C VAL A 173 -22.76 -13.34 -3.31
N VAL A 174 -21.80 -13.09 -4.19
CA VAL A 174 -21.23 -11.77 -4.47
C VAL A 174 -21.55 -11.41 -5.92
N PRO A 175 -22.59 -10.58 -6.15
CA PRO A 175 -23.00 -10.20 -7.50
C PRO A 175 -22.23 -8.98 -8.03
N VAL A 176 -21.51 -8.23 -7.17
CA VAL A 176 -20.88 -6.97 -7.54
C VAL A 176 -19.73 -6.61 -6.59
N GLN A 177 -18.68 -6.04 -7.14
CA GLN A 177 -17.66 -5.30 -6.43
C GLN A 177 -18.15 -3.86 -6.22
N ILE A 178 -18.04 -3.35 -5.00
CA ILE A 178 -18.34 -1.95 -4.69
C ILE A 178 -17.22 -1.05 -5.16
N GLY A 179 -15.98 -1.42 -4.80
CA GLY A 179 -14.79 -0.66 -5.13
C GLY A 179 -13.51 -1.28 -4.61
N TYR A 180 -12.45 -0.49 -4.62
CA TYR A 180 -11.22 -0.77 -3.90
C TYR A 180 -10.98 0.32 -2.87
N SER A 181 -10.56 -0.06 -1.69
CA SER A 181 -9.89 0.88 -0.80
C SER A 181 -8.55 1.31 -1.40
N ARG A 182 -8.29 2.60 -1.43
CA ARG A 182 -7.13 3.22 -2.10
C ARG A 182 -6.49 4.29 -1.22
N GLY A 183 -6.06 3.89 -0.03
CA GLY A 183 -5.40 4.75 0.95
C GLY A 183 -6.20 4.96 2.23
N ALA A 184 -7.38 4.35 2.37
CA ALA A 184 -8.13 4.37 3.62
C ALA A 184 -7.53 3.41 4.65
N ASP A 185 -7.17 2.19 4.24
CA ASP A 185 -6.56 1.21 5.15
C ASP A 185 -5.10 1.50 5.39
N MET A 186 -4.70 1.53 6.66
CA MET A 186 -3.37 1.93 7.09
C MET A 186 -2.82 1.06 8.21
N VAL A 187 -1.50 0.92 8.20
CA VAL A 187 -0.72 0.44 9.34
C VAL A 187 -0.08 1.67 9.98
N VAL A 188 -0.54 2.06 11.16
CA VAL A 188 0.00 3.18 11.95
C VAL A 188 0.92 2.63 13.02
N VAL A 189 2.13 3.18 13.14
CA VAL A 189 3.17 2.66 14.03
C VAL A 189 3.92 3.76 14.76
N ASP A 190 4.70 3.37 15.77
CA ASP A 190 5.68 4.24 16.43
C ASP A 190 6.60 4.89 15.38
N ARG A 191 6.89 6.18 15.52
CA ARG A 191 7.69 6.97 14.58
C ARG A 191 9.03 6.32 14.18
N GLY A 192 9.65 5.55 15.09
CA GLY A 192 10.95 4.91 14.88
C GLY A 192 10.92 3.69 13.95
N ILE A 193 9.74 3.17 13.60
CA ILE A 193 9.61 2.00 12.71
C ILE A 193 9.55 2.49 11.27
N ALA A 194 10.52 2.12 10.44
CA ALA A 194 10.65 2.63 9.07
C ALA A 194 10.21 1.65 7.98
N SER A 195 10.10 0.34 8.27
CA SER A 195 9.69 -0.66 7.29
C SER A 195 8.91 -1.80 7.91
N VAL A 196 8.20 -2.58 7.09
CA VAL A 196 7.44 -3.77 7.53
C VAL A 196 8.37 -4.81 8.17
N ASN A 197 9.62 -4.94 7.69
CA ASN A 197 10.60 -5.86 8.30
C ASN A 197 10.94 -5.50 9.76
N GLN A 198 10.86 -4.22 10.13
CA GLN A 198 11.10 -3.76 11.51
C GLN A 198 9.92 -4.03 12.46
N LEU A 199 8.82 -4.59 11.97
CA LEU A 199 7.72 -5.09 12.79
C LEU A 199 8.07 -6.40 13.52
N ALA A 200 9.16 -7.07 13.17
CA ALA A 200 9.70 -8.19 13.92
C ALA A 200 9.97 -7.79 15.38
N GLY A 201 9.46 -8.57 16.34
CA GLY A 201 9.50 -8.30 17.77
C GLY A 201 8.53 -7.22 18.27
N LYS A 202 7.65 -6.68 17.40
CA LYS A 202 6.67 -5.64 17.74
C LYS A 202 5.28 -6.24 17.99
N ILE A 203 4.40 -5.45 18.61
CA ILE A 203 3.00 -5.82 18.86
C ILE A 203 2.10 -4.77 18.24
N LEU A 204 1.20 -5.20 17.35
CA LEU A 204 0.18 -4.34 16.76
C LEU A 204 -1.22 -4.73 17.24
N ALA A 205 -2.09 -3.73 17.35
CA ALA A 205 -3.51 -3.91 17.56
C ALA A 205 -4.24 -4.02 16.23
N ALA A 206 -5.21 -4.92 16.11
CA ALA A 206 -6.05 -5.09 14.92
C ALA A 206 -7.43 -5.64 15.32
N SER A 207 -8.38 -5.65 14.39
CA SER A 207 -9.59 -6.44 14.49
C SER A 207 -9.38 -7.80 13.82
N GLN A 208 -10.04 -8.86 14.32
CA GLN A 208 -9.82 -10.21 13.83
C GLN A 208 -10.72 -10.54 12.63
N PHE A 209 -10.17 -11.20 11.60
CA PHE A 209 -10.83 -11.76 10.41
C PHE A 209 -11.31 -10.75 9.35
N ASN A 210 -11.13 -9.47 9.56
CA ASN A 210 -11.45 -8.45 8.56
C ASN A 210 -10.20 -8.00 7.77
N GLU A 211 -10.39 -7.00 6.91
CA GLU A 211 -9.34 -6.43 6.05
C GLU A 211 -8.14 -5.91 6.84
N SER A 212 -8.31 -5.44 8.09
CA SER A 212 -7.19 -4.98 8.91
C SER A 212 -6.24 -6.13 9.27
N GLU A 213 -6.75 -7.28 9.72
CA GLU A 213 -5.92 -8.46 9.96
C GLU A 213 -5.34 -8.99 8.65
N PHE A 214 -6.15 -9.07 7.59
CA PHE A 214 -5.67 -9.52 6.29
C PHE A 214 -4.52 -8.66 5.80
N PHE A 215 -4.66 -7.34 5.83
CA PHE A 215 -3.67 -6.40 5.33
C PHE A 215 -2.32 -6.57 6.02
N ILE A 216 -2.30 -6.60 7.35
CA ILE A 216 -1.03 -6.78 8.08
C ILE A 216 -0.45 -8.18 7.90
N ARG A 217 -1.26 -9.25 7.83
CA ARG A 217 -0.77 -10.60 7.55
C ARG A 217 -0.17 -10.71 6.16
N TYR A 218 -0.83 -10.09 5.16
CA TYR A 218 -0.33 -10.01 3.79
C TYR A 218 1.04 -9.33 3.75
N LEU A 219 1.17 -8.15 4.33
CA LEU A 219 2.44 -7.40 4.37
C LEU A 219 3.54 -8.17 5.12
N ALA A 220 3.22 -8.74 6.28
CA ALA A 220 4.15 -9.52 7.08
C ALA A 220 4.63 -10.77 6.33
N GLN A 221 3.73 -11.49 5.64
CA GLN A 221 4.07 -12.64 4.80
C GLN A 221 5.02 -12.25 3.67
N GLU A 222 4.74 -11.16 2.97
CA GLU A 222 5.59 -10.69 1.87
C GLU A 222 6.96 -10.21 2.38
N ALA A 223 7.03 -9.64 3.60
CA ALA A 223 8.28 -9.27 4.27
C ALA A 223 9.02 -10.45 4.89
N GLY A 224 8.41 -11.64 4.95
CA GLY A 224 8.99 -12.83 5.61
C GLY A 224 8.98 -12.74 7.14
N VAL A 225 8.07 -11.97 7.73
CA VAL A 225 7.90 -11.82 9.18
C VAL A 225 6.75 -12.73 9.65
N PRO A 226 7.02 -13.78 10.45
CA PRO A 226 5.96 -14.63 10.96
C PRO A 226 5.01 -13.88 11.90
N VAL A 227 3.71 -14.19 11.84
CA VAL A 227 2.71 -13.56 12.68
C VAL A 227 2.35 -14.47 13.86
N LYS A 228 2.42 -13.93 15.07
CA LYS A 228 2.03 -14.55 16.33
C LYS A 228 0.79 -13.86 16.90
N VAL A 229 -0.32 -14.59 17.00
CA VAL A 229 -1.50 -14.10 17.72
C VAL A 229 -1.22 -14.18 19.24
N LEU A 230 -1.39 -13.07 19.92
CA LEU A 230 -1.27 -12.93 21.36
C LEU A 230 -2.67 -12.83 21.97
N ARG A 231 -2.82 -13.38 23.17
CA ARG A 231 -4.10 -13.32 23.90
C ARG A 231 -4.36 -11.94 24.49
N ASP A 232 -3.29 -11.28 24.92
CA ASP A 232 -3.32 -9.98 25.61
C ASP A 232 -1.96 -9.27 25.45
N LEU A 233 -1.83 -8.11 26.08
CA LEU A 233 -0.61 -7.31 26.06
C LEU A 233 0.48 -7.79 27.01
N ASP A 234 0.26 -8.83 27.80
CA ASP A 234 1.29 -9.45 28.66
C ASP A 234 2.11 -10.49 27.89
N GLY A 235 1.53 -11.04 26.81
CA GLY A 235 2.22 -11.90 25.85
C GLY A 235 3.36 -11.18 25.12
N ARG A 236 4.32 -11.96 24.60
CA ARG A 236 5.42 -11.42 23.78
C ARG A 236 5.64 -12.29 22.55
N PRO A 237 5.81 -11.69 21.36
CA PRO A 237 6.30 -12.43 20.20
C PRO A 237 7.78 -12.77 20.39
N GLN A 238 8.29 -13.74 19.65
CA GLN A 238 9.73 -13.94 19.49
C GLN A 238 10.36 -12.78 18.73
N GLY A 239 11.69 -12.66 18.76
CA GLY A 239 12.37 -11.50 18.16
C GLY A 239 12.19 -11.34 16.65
N ASP A 240 11.82 -12.42 15.93
CA ASP A 240 11.55 -12.47 14.50
C ASP A 240 10.04 -12.50 14.15
N GLU A 241 9.15 -12.60 15.16
CA GLU A 241 7.70 -12.63 14.97
C GLU A 241 7.06 -11.26 15.16
N LEU A 242 5.99 -10.97 14.43
CA LEU A 242 5.06 -9.88 14.70
C LEU A 242 3.93 -10.37 15.61
N GLY A 243 3.74 -9.75 16.77
CA GLY A 243 2.60 -10.00 17.66
C GLY A 243 1.35 -9.25 17.19
N LEU A 244 0.20 -9.94 17.11
CA LEU A 244 -1.11 -9.31 16.94
C LEU A 244 -1.95 -9.52 18.18
N VAL A 245 -2.57 -8.43 18.67
CA VAL A 245 -3.58 -8.43 19.74
C VAL A 245 -4.86 -7.90 19.15
N PHE A 246 -5.98 -8.58 19.38
CA PHE A 246 -7.25 -8.24 18.77
C PHE A 246 -8.17 -7.46 19.68
N TYR A 247 -8.93 -6.56 19.08
CA TYR A 247 -9.97 -5.75 19.69
C TYR A 247 -11.29 -5.96 18.94
N GLU A 248 -12.40 -5.45 19.50
CA GLU A 248 -13.75 -5.68 18.99
C GLU A 248 -13.88 -5.29 17.52
N ASP A 249 -13.33 -4.14 17.17
CA ASP A 249 -13.28 -3.62 15.80
C ASP A 249 -11.94 -2.87 15.56
N ALA A 250 -11.72 -2.39 14.35
CA ALA A 250 -10.48 -1.71 13.97
C ALA A 250 -10.36 -0.31 14.59
N PHE A 251 -11.46 0.37 14.90
CA PHE A 251 -11.43 1.65 15.59
C PHE A 251 -11.02 1.47 17.05
N ALA A 252 -11.59 0.48 17.73
CA ALA A 252 -11.18 0.10 19.08
C ALA A 252 -9.70 -0.31 19.15
N ALA A 253 -9.18 -1.00 18.12
CA ALA A 253 -7.77 -1.34 18.03
C ALA A 253 -6.88 -0.09 17.95
N CYS A 254 -7.25 0.89 17.13
CA CYS A 254 -6.50 2.14 17.00
C CYS A 254 -6.65 3.04 18.23
N ASP A 255 -7.80 3.06 18.89
CA ASP A 255 -8.00 3.74 20.16
C ASP A 255 -7.13 3.13 21.28
N ALA A 256 -7.01 1.81 21.33
CA ALA A 256 -6.13 1.15 22.28
C ALA A 256 -4.67 1.58 22.09
N TYR A 257 -4.20 1.66 20.85
CA TYR A 257 -2.85 2.16 20.57
C TYR A 257 -2.68 3.63 20.99
N ALA A 258 -3.64 4.48 20.68
CA ALA A 258 -3.59 5.90 21.08
C ALA A 258 -3.58 6.06 22.63
N HIS A 259 -4.36 5.26 23.36
CA HIS A 259 -4.33 5.23 24.83
C HIS A 259 -2.97 4.79 25.37
N GLU A 260 -2.36 3.76 24.81
CA GLU A 260 -1.02 3.29 25.19
C GLU A 260 0.05 4.36 24.96
N LEU A 261 0.00 5.07 23.80
CA LEU A 261 0.88 6.21 23.52
C LEU A 261 0.74 7.32 24.55
N ALA A 262 -0.50 7.70 24.87
CA ALA A 262 -0.80 8.71 25.86
C ALA A 262 -0.33 8.31 27.26
N GLY A 263 -0.29 7.03 27.58
CA GLY A 263 0.26 6.44 28.80
C GLY A 263 1.77 6.63 28.98
N GLY A 264 2.52 6.86 27.89
CA GLY A 264 3.95 7.20 27.88
C GLY A 264 4.89 6.00 28.01
N ARG A 265 4.37 4.78 28.06
CA ARG A 265 5.12 3.50 28.00
C ARG A 265 4.30 2.48 27.23
N PRO A 266 4.16 2.64 25.93
CA PRO A 266 3.28 1.80 25.14
C PRO A 266 3.80 0.36 25.09
N ARG A 267 2.90 -0.60 25.27
CA ARG A 267 3.11 -2.02 25.02
C ARG A 267 2.78 -2.37 23.58
N LEU A 268 1.85 -1.61 22.97
CA LEU A 268 1.57 -1.62 21.53
C LEU A 268 2.57 -0.74 20.80
N ASN A 269 2.98 -1.18 19.63
CA ASN A 269 3.87 -0.44 18.71
C ASN A 269 3.13 0.11 17.49
N GLY A 270 1.82 -0.08 17.43
CA GLY A 270 0.98 0.42 16.36
C GLY A 270 -0.41 -0.22 16.34
N CYS A 271 -1.20 0.20 15.36
CA CYS A 271 -2.50 -0.40 15.04
C CYS A 271 -2.70 -0.53 13.53
N VAL A 272 -3.67 -1.36 13.16
CA VAL A 272 -4.14 -1.51 11.79
C VAL A 272 -5.62 -1.21 11.74
N GLY A 273 -6.03 -0.34 10.84
CA GLY A 273 -7.41 0.09 10.69
C GLY A 273 -7.55 0.99 9.46
N TRP A 274 -8.63 1.73 9.40
CA TRP A 274 -8.90 2.64 8.29
C TRP A 274 -9.26 4.05 8.76
N THR A 275 -9.28 4.98 7.82
CA THR A 275 -9.67 6.36 8.05
C THR A 275 -11.18 6.49 8.33
N PRO A 276 -11.60 7.49 9.11
CA PRO A 276 -10.78 8.60 9.63
C PRO A 276 -9.95 8.25 10.89
N ARG A 277 -10.21 7.12 11.57
CA ARG A 277 -9.61 6.82 12.87
C ARG A 277 -8.08 6.74 12.85
N THR A 278 -7.49 6.18 11.82
CA THR A 278 -6.03 6.11 11.68
C THR A 278 -5.38 7.47 11.56
N ASP A 279 -5.99 8.42 10.83
CA ASP A 279 -5.52 9.80 10.73
C ASP A 279 -5.60 10.51 12.07
N GLU A 280 -6.71 10.37 12.80
CA GLU A 280 -6.88 10.94 14.14
C GLU A 280 -5.77 10.47 15.10
N VAL A 281 -5.41 9.17 15.06
CA VAL A 281 -4.30 8.65 15.88
C VAL A 281 -2.99 9.34 15.53
N VAL A 282 -2.67 9.48 14.26
CA VAL A 282 -1.43 10.14 13.81
C VAL A 282 -1.41 11.60 14.23
N GLU A 283 -2.49 12.34 13.96
CA GLU A 283 -2.60 13.76 14.28
C GLU A 283 -2.50 14.03 15.79
N ASN A 284 -3.26 13.26 16.59
CA ASN A 284 -3.29 13.41 18.05
C ASN A 284 -2.00 12.90 18.72
N SER A 285 -1.19 12.09 18.01
CA SER A 285 0.07 11.56 18.54
C SER A 285 1.17 12.61 18.73
N LYS A 286 0.99 13.83 18.20
CA LYS A 286 2.01 14.91 18.23
C LYS A 286 3.36 14.46 17.67
N GLY A 287 3.33 13.58 16.68
CA GLY A 287 4.50 13.05 16.00
C GLY A 287 5.14 11.83 16.67
N ALA A 288 4.51 11.21 17.67
CA ALA A 288 4.95 9.94 18.24
C ALA A 288 4.60 8.75 17.33
N ALA A 289 3.51 8.83 16.58
CA ALA A 289 3.08 7.86 15.58
C ALA A 289 3.18 8.41 14.15
N LYS A 290 3.20 7.49 13.19
CA LYS A 290 3.14 7.78 11.75
C LYS A 290 2.43 6.65 11.01
N VAL A 291 1.96 6.94 9.81
CA VAL A 291 1.60 5.91 8.84
C VAL A 291 2.89 5.21 8.39
N LEU A 292 2.96 3.89 8.53
CA LEU A 292 4.03 3.06 7.97
C LEU A 292 3.75 2.75 6.51
N VAL A 293 2.52 2.36 6.23
CA VAL A 293 2.03 1.99 4.89
C VAL A 293 0.53 2.16 4.83
N SER A 294 0.04 2.66 3.71
CA SER A 294 -1.37 2.61 3.33
C SER A 294 -1.58 1.66 2.14
N ASN A 295 -2.82 1.31 1.87
CA ASN A 295 -3.16 0.51 0.69
C ASN A 295 -3.36 1.36 -0.58
N ARG A 296 -2.91 2.62 -0.60
CA ARG A 296 -3.17 3.60 -1.68
C ARG A 296 -2.81 3.07 -3.07
N ASN A 297 -1.70 2.38 -3.19
CA ASN A 297 -1.22 1.81 -4.43
C ASN A 297 -1.31 0.27 -4.46
N LEU A 298 -2.03 -0.33 -3.50
CA LEU A 298 -2.22 -1.77 -3.37
C LEU A 298 -3.66 -2.15 -3.70
N LEU A 299 -3.87 -3.01 -4.69
CA LEU A 299 -5.19 -3.55 -5.03
C LEU A 299 -5.47 -4.85 -4.23
N VAL A 300 -5.30 -4.80 -2.91
CA VAL A 300 -5.44 -5.97 -2.04
C VAL A 300 -6.74 -5.97 -1.23
N ILE A 301 -7.36 -4.80 -1.03
CA ILE A 301 -8.61 -4.66 -0.31
C ILE A 301 -9.69 -4.26 -1.31
N ALA A 302 -10.57 -5.21 -1.63
CA ALA A 302 -11.68 -5.02 -2.54
C ALA A 302 -13.00 -5.19 -1.79
N ASP A 303 -13.74 -4.10 -1.75
CA ASP A 303 -15.07 -4.03 -1.17
C ASP A 303 -16.10 -4.69 -2.08
N ILE A 304 -16.90 -5.55 -1.53
CA ILE A 304 -17.92 -6.33 -2.22
C ILE A 304 -19.26 -6.23 -1.51
N LEU A 305 -20.33 -6.40 -2.27
CA LEU A 305 -21.65 -6.59 -1.70
C LEU A 305 -21.96 -8.09 -1.64
N ALA A 306 -22.01 -8.64 -0.43
CA ALA A 306 -22.40 -10.02 -0.20
C ALA A 306 -23.91 -10.08 0.05
N VAL A 307 -24.61 -10.93 -0.70
CA VAL A 307 -26.07 -11.10 -0.66
C VAL A 307 -26.41 -12.47 -0.10
N ASN A 308 -27.42 -12.56 0.77
CA ASN A 308 -27.93 -13.83 1.27
C ASN A 308 -28.31 -14.76 0.11
N LYS A 309 -27.74 -15.96 0.07
CA LYS A 309 -27.85 -16.88 -1.06
C LYS A 309 -29.29 -17.36 -1.29
N GLY A 310 -30.05 -17.56 -0.21
CA GLY A 310 -31.45 -17.96 -0.33
C GLY A 310 -32.31 -16.86 -0.96
N LEU A 311 -32.07 -15.59 -0.56
CA LEU A 311 -32.69 -14.41 -1.15
C LEU A 311 -32.32 -14.27 -2.63
N ALA A 312 -31.02 -14.37 -2.95
CA ALA A 312 -30.55 -14.23 -4.33
C ALA A 312 -31.18 -15.25 -5.27
N LYS A 313 -31.33 -16.50 -4.81
CA LYS A 313 -32.02 -17.55 -5.55
C LYS A 313 -33.51 -17.28 -5.74
N ALA A 314 -34.18 -16.71 -4.73
CA ALA A 314 -35.61 -16.45 -4.79
C ALA A 314 -35.96 -15.19 -5.60
N HIS A 315 -35.09 -14.19 -5.62
CA HIS A 315 -35.36 -12.87 -6.20
C HIS A 315 -34.23 -12.35 -7.12
N PRO A 316 -33.83 -13.08 -8.17
CA PRO A 316 -32.68 -12.70 -9.01
C PRO A 316 -32.85 -11.34 -9.71
N GLU A 317 -34.07 -10.94 -10.06
CA GLU A 317 -34.33 -9.63 -10.69
C GLU A 317 -34.10 -8.47 -9.71
N MET A 318 -34.43 -8.65 -8.43
CA MET A 318 -34.18 -7.65 -7.40
C MET A 318 -32.68 -7.56 -7.07
N VAL A 319 -31.94 -8.69 -7.08
CA VAL A 319 -30.47 -8.67 -6.98
C VAL A 319 -29.86 -7.88 -8.16
N ARG A 320 -30.37 -8.07 -9.38
CA ARG A 320 -29.96 -7.25 -10.52
C ARG A 320 -30.25 -5.78 -10.29
N GLY A 321 -31.37 -5.44 -9.68
CA GLY A 321 -31.72 -4.09 -9.29
C GLY A 321 -30.75 -3.51 -8.26
N LEU A 322 -30.34 -4.31 -7.30
CA LEU A 322 -29.34 -3.93 -6.29
C LEU A 322 -27.99 -3.63 -6.95
N VAL A 323 -27.54 -4.51 -7.86
CA VAL A 323 -26.30 -4.32 -8.65
C VAL A 323 -26.38 -3.06 -9.51
N HIS A 324 -27.49 -2.87 -10.23
CA HIS A 324 -27.69 -1.68 -11.08
C HIS A 324 -27.67 -0.40 -10.25
N GLY A 325 -28.44 -0.36 -9.16
CA GLY A 325 -28.52 0.82 -8.31
C GLY A 325 -27.17 1.18 -7.70
N LEU A 326 -26.41 0.20 -7.20
CA LEU A 326 -25.06 0.44 -6.69
C LEU A 326 -24.13 1.03 -7.76
N LEU A 327 -24.07 0.43 -8.95
CA LEU A 327 -23.22 0.93 -10.05
C LEU A 327 -23.64 2.33 -10.52
N GLU A 328 -24.94 2.63 -10.52
CA GLU A 328 -25.46 3.97 -10.85
C GLU A 328 -25.14 4.97 -9.73
N GLY A 329 -25.25 4.58 -8.46
CA GLY A 329 -24.85 5.40 -7.34
C GLY A 329 -23.34 5.70 -7.36
N ASN A 330 -22.50 4.69 -7.64
CA ASN A 330 -21.07 4.86 -7.84
C ASN A 330 -20.78 5.84 -8.98
N ARG A 331 -21.50 5.70 -10.11
CA ARG A 331 -21.38 6.63 -11.24
C ARG A 331 -21.69 8.07 -10.84
N ARG A 332 -22.80 8.29 -10.17
CA ARG A 332 -23.23 9.63 -9.73
C ARG A 332 -22.21 10.25 -8.79
N LEU A 333 -21.76 9.50 -7.81
CA LEU A 333 -20.82 10.00 -6.82
C LEU A 333 -19.44 10.29 -7.42
N ARG A 334 -19.00 9.51 -8.42
CA ARG A 334 -17.75 9.72 -9.14
C ARG A 334 -17.82 10.87 -10.15
N ASP A 335 -18.92 10.94 -10.94
CA ASP A 335 -19.04 11.87 -12.05
C ASP A 335 -19.56 13.26 -11.59
N GLU A 336 -20.37 13.29 -10.53
CA GLU A 336 -21.05 14.48 -9.99
C GLU A 336 -20.95 14.55 -8.44
N PRO A 337 -19.73 14.51 -7.86
CA PRO A 337 -19.55 14.40 -6.40
C PRO A 337 -20.25 15.54 -5.65
N ASP A 338 -20.15 16.78 -6.14
CA ASP A 338 -20.74 17.96 -5.48
C ASP A 338 -22.26 17.89 -5.29
N ALA A 339 -22.94 17.16 -6.17
CA ALA A 339 -24.38 16.97 -6.08
C ALA A 339 -24.78 15.86 -5.08
N HIS A 340 -23.84 15.00 -4.69
CA HIS A 340 -24.16 13.77 -3.97
C HIS A 340 -23.43 13.57 -2.64
N ILE A 341 -22.33 14.30 -2.38
CA ILE A 341 -21.57 14.16 -1.12
C ILE A 341 -22.42 14.45 0.11
N GLY A 342 -23.34 15.42 0.05
CA GLY A 342 -24.15 15.82 1.21
C GLY A 342 -25.03 14.69 1.77
N VAL A 343 -25.52 13.75 0.94
CA VAL A 343 -26.27 12.59 1.42
C VAL A 343 -25.37 11.56 2.10
N VAL A 344 -24.11 11.42 1.65
CA VAL A 344 -23.11 10.55 2.28
C VAL A 344 -22.64 11.17 3.59
N ALA A 345 -22.31 12.46 3.59
CA ALA A 345 -21.95 13.24 4.77
C ALA A 345 -23.00 13.09 5.89
N GLN A 346 -24.28 13.27 5.53
CA GLN A 346 -25.39 13.11 6.48
C GLN A 346 -25.49 11.68 7.03
N ALA A 347 -25.23 10.67 6.20
CA ALA A 347 -25.33 9.28 6.62
C ALA A 347 -24.29 8.88 7.66
N PHE A 348 -23.07 9.42 7.55
CA PHE A 348 -21.97 9.13 8.47
C PHE A 348 -21.74 10.20 9.54
N GLY A 349 -22.46 11.33 9.48
CA GLY A 349 -22.26 12.44 10.41
C GLY A 349 -21.00 13.27 10.12
N TRP A 350 -20.47 13.16 8.90
CA TRP A 350 -19.28 13.90 8.46
C TRP A 350 -19.63 15.29 7.91
N SER A 351 -18.64 16.14 7.80
CA SER A 351 -18.72 17.36 6.98
C SER A 351 -18.54 17.03 5.48
N ASP A 352 -18.97 17.95 4.61
CA ASP A 352 -18.73 17.81 3.16
C ASP A 352 -17.22 17.76 2.83
N ALA A 353 -16.36 18.44 3.60
CA ALA A 353 -14.92 18.42 3.39
C ALA A 353 -14.32 17.05 3.75
N GLU A 354 -14.64 16.51 4.92
CA GLU A 354 -14.24 15.16 5.32
C GLU A 354 -14.73 14.11 4.33
N THR A 355 -15.99 14.21 3.88
CA THR A 355 -16.53 13.29 2.87
C THR A 355 -15.74 13.33 1.57
N ARG A 356 -15.27 14.50 1.13
CA ARG A 356 -14.39 14.59 -0.07
C ARG A 356 -13.05 13.94 0.15
N ASP A 357 -12.43 14.19 1.29
CA ASP A 357 -11.12 13.66 1.62
C ASP A 357 -11.18 12.14 1.74
N GLU A 358 -12.23 11.59 2.36
CA GLU A 358 -12.44 10.15 2.45
C GLU A 358 -12.75 9.51 1.08
N LEU A 359 -13.56 10.16 0.23
CA LEU A 359 -13.84 9.68 -1.13
C LEU A 359 -12.58 9.69 -2.02
N ALA A 360 -11.61 10.57 -1.77
CA ALA A 360 -10.34 10.57 -2.49
C ALA A 360 -9.47 9.33 -2.20
N ARG A 361 -9.79 8.58 -1.15
CA ARG A 361 -9.12 7.34 -0.73
C ARG A 361 -9.85 6.08 -1.18
N VAL A 362 -10.80 6.21 -2.09
CA VAL A 362 -11.62 5.12 -2.60
C VAL A 362 -11.62 5.13 -4.12
N HIS A 363 -11.60 3.95 -4.71
CA HIS A 363 -11.93 3.77 -6.12
C HIS A 363 -13.28 3.09 -6.26
N LEU A 364 -14.31 3.85 -6.59
CA LEU A 364 -15.66 3.34 -6.83
C LEU A 364 -15.71 2.58 -8.16
N ALA A 365 -15.93 1.27 -8.12
CA ALA A 365 -15.90 0.42 -9.29
C ALA A 365 -17.06 0.71 -10.26
N ASN A 366 -16.76 0.60 -11.56
CA ASN A 366 -17.73 0.69 -12.64
C ASN A 366 -18.05 -0.69 -13.25
N LEU A 367 -18.94 -0.75 -14.24
CA LEU A 367 -19.35 -2.02 -14.84
C LEU A 367 -18.21 -2.76 -15.56
N PRO A 368 -17.39 -2.15 -16.45
CA PRO A 368 -16.23 -2.81 -17.05
C PRO A 368 -15.22 -3.34 -16.02
N GLU A 369 -14.97 -2.59 -14.95
CA GLU A 369 -14.07 -2.98 -13.85
C GLU A 369 -14.62 -4.19 -13.10
N ASN A 370 -15.90 -4.21 -12.81
CA ASN A 370 -16.56 -5.36 -12.19
C ASN A 370 -16.43 -6.63 -13.04
N ILE A 371 -16.67 -6.55 -14.35
CA ILE A 371 -16.50 -7.68 -15.26
C ILE A 371 -15.04 -8.17 -15.25
N ALA A 372 -14.08 -7.22 -15.27
CA ALA A 372 -12.66 -7.53 -15.22
C ALA A 372 -12.22 -8.11 -13.87
N PHE A 373 -12.82 -7.65 -12.77
CA PHE A 373 -12.57 -8.15 -11.42
C PHE A 373 -12.95 -9.63 -11.27
N PHE A 374 -14.15 -10.00 -11.66
CA PHE A 374 -14.61 -11.39 -11.56
C PHE A 374 -13.96 -12.34 -12.59
N SER A 375 -13.62 -11.83 -13.78
CA SER A 375 -12.94 -12.62 -14.82
C SER A 375 -11.44 -12.76 -14.61
N GLY A 376 -10.84 -12.00 -13.70
CA GLY A 376 -9.39 -11.96 -13.48
C GLY A 376 -8.61 -11.12 -14.51
N SER A 377 -9.31 -10.40 -15.40
CA SER A 377 -8.66 -9.61 -16.45
C SER A 377 -8.24 -8.21 -16.01
N ILE A 378 -8.63 -7.75 -14.82
CA ILE A 378 -8.25 -6.45 -14.29
C ILE A 378 -6.77 -6.43 -13.87
N ASP A 379 -6.40 -7.40 -13.13
CA ASP A 379 -5.08 -7.82 -12.66
C ASP A 379 -5.27 -9.14 -11.92
N SER A 380 -4.38 -10.10 -12.10
CA SER A 380 -4.58 -11.40 -11.46
C SER A 380 -4.54 -11.33 -9.94
N ALA A 381 -3.74 -10.44 -9.35
CA ALA A 381 -3.62 -10.28 -7.90
C ALA A 381 -4.75 -9.44 -7.29
N GLY A 382 -5.18 -8.39 -7.99
CA GLY A 382 -6.29 -7.52 -7.57
C GLY A 382 -7.67 -8.04 -7.96
N SER A 383 -7.77 -9.19 -8.63
CA SER A 383 -9.05 -9.81 -8.99
C SER A 383 -9.72 -10.50 -7.80
N PHE A 384 -11.00 -10.81 -7.95
CA PHE A 384 -11.77 -11.57 -6.95
C PHE A 384 -11.07 -12.87 -6.53
N GLY A 385 -10.65 -13.68 -7.49
CA GLY A 385 -9.92 -14.91 -7.23
C GLY A 385 -8.52 -14.68 -6.67
N GLY A 386 -7.83 -13.63 -7.13
CA GLY A 386 -6.48 -13.27 -6.68
C GLY A 386 -6.44 -12.84 -5.22
N ILE A 387 -7.31 -11.91 -4.82
CA ILE A 387 -7.41 -11.45 -3.42
C ILE A 387 -7.85 -12.60 -2.51
N PHE A 388 -8.86 -13.37 -2.92
CA PHE A 388 -9.30 -14.55 -2.17
C PHE A 388 -8.14 -15.52 -1.93
N GLN A 389 -7.34 -15.82 -2.94
CA GLN A 389 -6.18 -16.71 -2.83
C GLN A 389 -5.09 -16.10 -1.94
N SER A 390 -4.85 -14.79 -2.04
CA SER A 390 -3.90 -14.10 -1.17
C SER A 390 -4.32 -14.18 0.30
N ALA A 391 -5.62 -14.07 0.58
CA ALA A 391 -6.15 -14.23 1.94
C ALA A 391 -5.97 -15.67 2.44
N VAL A 392 -6.27 -16.70 1.62
CA VAL A 392 -6.01 -18.10 2.00
C VAL A 392 -4.55 -18.31 2.38
N LEU A 393 -3.61 -17.72 1.64
CA LEU A 393 -2.17 -17.83 1.93
C LEU A 393 -1.79 -17.05 3.20
N ALA A 394 -2.28 -15.83 3.37
CA ALA A 394 -1.95 -14.98 4.51
C ALA A 394 -2.48 -15.52 5.85
N TYR A 395 -3.67 -16.10 5.86
CA TYR A 395 -4.24 -16.77 7.04
C TYR A 395 -3.65 -18.17 7.28
N GLY A 396 -3.13 -18.83 6.25
CA GLY A 396 -2.41 -20.10 6.34
C GLY A 396 -3.17 -21.18 7.11
N SER A 397 -2.59 -21.68 8.20
CA SER A 397 -3.16 -22.77 9.02
C SER A 397 -4.47 -22.44 9.75
N ILE A 398 -4.87 -21.15 9.80
CA ILE A 398 -6.17 -20.74 10.37
C ILE A 398 -7.29 -21.26 9.46
N ILE A 399 -7.12 -21.20 8.14
CA ILE A 399 -8.08 -21.73 7.17
C ILE A 399 -7.74 -23.20 6.88
N ARG A 400 -8.28 -24.12 7.69
CA ARG A 400 -7.95 -25.54 7.57
C ARG A 400 -8.45 -26.21 6.29
N ASN A 401 -9.60 -25.77 5.78
CA ASN A 401 -10.24 -26.34 4.61
C ASN A 401 -10.67 -25.22 3.66
N PRO A 402 -9.75 -24.65 2.88
CA PRO A 402 -10.07 -23.57 1.96
C PRO A 402 -11.14 -24.03 0.95
N THR A 403 -12.00 -23.10 0.56
CA THR A 403 -12.97 -23.31 -0.51
C THR A 403 -12.52 -22.56 -1.76
N ASP A 404 -13.21 -22.80 -2.88
CA ASP A 404 -12.97 -22.08 -4.12
C ASP A 404 -13.69 -20.71 -4.11
N ALA A 405 -13.03 -19.66 -4.60
CA ALA A 405 -13.62 -18.33 -4.72
C ALA A 405 -14.88 -18.31 -5.59
N GLY A 406 -14.91 -19.14 -6.65
CA GLY A 406 -16.05 -19.27 -7.55
C GLY A 406 -17.36 -19.71 -6.87
N ARG A 407 -17.27 -20.27 -5.65
CA ARG A 407 -18.46 -20.57 -4.84
C ARG A 407 -19.32 -19.34 -4.55
N PHE A 408 -18.68 -18.18 -4.41
CA PHE A 408 -19.33 -16.94 -4.04
C PHE A 408 -19.67 -16.05 -5.25
N ALA A 409 -18.91 -16.15 -6.34
CA ALA A 409 -19.07 -15.27 -7.49
C ALA A 409 -20.41 -15.51 -8.23
N ASP A 410 -21.15 -14.41 -8.49
CA ASP A 410 -22.35 -14.40 -9.32
C ASP A 410 -22.35 -13.19 -10.27
N SER A 411 -21.51 -13.26 -11.31
CA SER A 411 -21.37 -12.19 -12.30
C SER A 411 -22.49 -12.12 -13.34
N ALA A 412 -23.48 -13.02 -13.31
CA ALA A 412 -24.56 -13.09 -14.30
C ALA A 412 -25.38 -11.77 -14.38
N HIS A 413 -25.49 -11.07 -13.27
CA HIS A 413 -26.18 -9.77 -13.20
C HIS A 413 -25.41 -8.68 -13.96
N LEU A 414 -24.09 -8.66 -13.86
CA LEU A 414 -23.20 -7.72 -14.58
C LEU A 414 -23.29 -7.94 -16.09
N ASP A 415 -23.22 -9.19 -16.52
CA ASP A 415 -23.37 -9.58 -17.93
C ASP A 415 -24.74 -9.16 -18.49
N ALA A 416 -25.79 -9.28 -17.68
CA ALA A 416 -27.14 -8.87 -18.07
C ALA A 416 -27.25 -7.34 -18.24
N LEU A 417 -26.60 -6.55 -17.40
CA LEU A 417 -26.55 -5.08 -17.52
C LEU A 417 -25.75 -4.67 -18.76
N ALA A 418 -24.60 -5.30 -18.99
CA ALA A 418 -23.78 -5.06 -20.19
C ALA A 418 -24.54 -5.37 -21.48
N LYS A 419 -25.26 -6.51 -21.55
CA LYS A 419 -26.09 -6.89 -22.70
C LYS A 419 -27.23 -5.91 -22.98
N LYS A 420 -27.74 -5.22 -21.94
CA LYS A 420 -28.73 -4.15 -22.08
C LYS A 420 -28.12 -2.82 -22.56
N GLY A 421 -26.80 -2.74 -22.73
CA GLY A 421 -26.09 -1.54 -23.13
C GLY A 421 -25.99 -0.46 -22.05
N LEU A 422 -26.28 -0.81 -20.78
CA LEU A 422 -26.11 0.10 -19.66
C LEU A 422 -24.64 0.36 -19.43
N PHE A 423 -24.30 1.61 -19.11
CA PHE A 423 -22.92 2.05 -18.83
C PHE A 423 -21.94 1.87 -20.03
N SER A 424 -22.43 1.83 -21.26
CA SER A 424 -21.64 1.52 -22.48
C SER A 424 -20.47 2.49 -22.76
N GLY A 425 -20.48 3.69 -22.18
CA GLY A 425 -19.40 4.67 -22.30
C GLY A 425 -18.27 4.51 -21.27
N GLN A 426 -18.44 3.64 -20.27
CA GLN A 426 -17.44 3.44 -19.23
C GLN A 426 -16.27 2.59 -19.72
N LYS A 427 -15.09 2.82 -19.12
CA LYS A 427 -13.86 2.06 -19.35
C LYS A 427 -13.22 1.73 -18.00
N ILE A 428 -12.32 0.76 -17.98
CA ILE A 428 -11.46 0.51 -16.83
C ILE A 428 -10.60 1.75 -16.59
N ALA A 429 -10.73 2.36 -15.41
CA ALA A 429 -10.11 3.64 -15.05
C ALA A 429 -9.13 3.52 -13.87
N ILE A 430 -8.84 2.30 -13.39
CA ILE A 430 -7.87 2.09 -12.31
C ILE A 430 -6.49 2.50 -12.81
N ALA A 431 -6.07 3.71 -12.43
CA ALA A 431 -4.74 4.22 -12.76
C ALA A 431 -3.83 4.17 -11.54
N PRO A 432 -2.54 3.86 -11.72
CA PRO A 432 -1.56 4.02 -10.65
C PRO A 432 -1.42 5.51 -10.29
N ILE A 433 -1.35 5.80 -8.98
CA ILE A 433 -1.03 7.16 -8.52
C ILE A 433 0.49 7.30 -8.59
N LYS A 434 1.00 8.12 -9.52
CA LYS A 434 2.43 8.39 -9.69
C LYS A 434 2.78 9.65 -8.91
N THR A 435 3.52 9.52 -7.82
CA THR A 435 3.86 10.68 -6.96
C THR A 435 5.34 10.91 -6.68
N ALA A 436 6.30 10.05 -7.10
CA ALA A 436 7.72 10.30 -6.81
C ALA A 436 8.68 9.85 -7.92
N THR A 437 9.87 10.47 -7.96
CA THR A 437 10.98 10.12 -8.86
C THR A 437 11.86 9.02 -8.25
N VAL A 438 12.37 8.13 -9.08
CA VAL A 438 13.16 6.93 -8.75
C VAL A 438 14.38 7.21 -7.84
N ALA A 439 14.96 8.41 -7.90
CA ALA A 439 16.17 8.77 -7.13
C ALA A 439 15.96 8.86 -5.60
N ALA A 440 14.72 8.98 -5.13
CA ALA A 440 14.39 9.04 -3.69
C ALA A 440 14.17 7.64 -3.07
N LEU A 441 14.08 6.59 -3.88
CA LEU A 441 13.63 5.26 -3.47
C LEU A 441 14.70 4.41 -2.78
N GLU A 442 16.00 4.68 -2.96
CA GLU A 442 17.06 3.79 -2.45
C GLU A 442 17.19 3.75 -0.92
N GLY A 443 16.58 4.68 -0.19
CA GLY A 443 16.73 4.81 1.26
C GLY A 443 15.61 4.24 2.11
N ASP A 444 14.41 4.02 1.55
CA ASP A 444 13.23 3.70 2.35
C ASP A 444 12.29 2.69 1.66
N PRO A 445 12.69 1.40 1.52
CA PRO A 445 11.82 0.38 0.96
C PRO A 445 10.68 0.03 1.92
N LEU A 446 9.47 -0.13 1.40
CA LEU A 446 8.33 -0.61 2.18
C LEU A 446 8.63 -1.98 2.81
N LEU A 447 9.20 -2.88 2.02
CA LEU A 447 9.70 -4.16 2.50
C LEU A 447 10.91 -4.62 1.67
N SER A 448 11.72 -5.48 2.28
CA SER A 448 12.87 -6.11 1.63
C SER A 448 12.78 -7.63 1.79
N LYS A 449 13.11 -8.35 0.73
CA LYS A 449 13.16 -9.82 0.73
C LYS A 449 14.46 -10.30 0.10
N ASP A 450 15.27 -10.99 0.87
CA ASP A 450 16.47 -11.64 0.37
C ASP A 450 16.09 -12.84 -0.50
N ILE A 451 16.32 -12.72 -1.79
CA ILE A 451 16.08 -13.77 -2.77
C ILE A 451 17.43 -14.20 -3.35
N ARG A 452 17.70 -15.51 -3.32
CA ARG A 452 18.91 -16.09 -3.86
C ARG A 452 18.61 -16.78 -5.17
N PHE A 453 18.91 -16.11 -6.27
CA PHE A 453 18.89 -16.75 -7.57
C PHE A 453 20.12 -17.61 -7.77
N PHE A 454 19.97 -18.74 -8.43
CA PHE A 454 21.06 -19.62 -8.79
C PHE A 454 21.76 -19.13 -10.07
N PHE A 455 23.06 -18.92 -9.96
CA PHE A 455 23.93 -18.50 -11.05
C PHE A 455 25.10 -19.47 -11.20
N GLU A 456 25.64 -19.58 -12.41
CA GLU A 456 26.90 -20.23 -12.65
C GLU A 456 28.03 -19.55 -11.84
N PRO A 457 29.04 -20.32 -11.34
CA PRO A 457 30.17 -19.76 -10.61
C PRO A 457 30.88 -18.64 -11.38
N ASN A 458 31.11 -17.51 -10.72
CA ASN A 458 31.75 -16.30 -11.29
C ASN A 458 31.09 -15.78 -12.59
N SER A 459 29.81 -16.04 -12.77
CA SER A 459 29.02 -15.66 -13.94
C SER A 459 27.75 -14.97 -13.53
N ALA A 460 27.11 -14.27 -14.47
CA ALA A 460 25.75 -13.75 -14.38
C ALA A 460 24.74 -14.63 -15.14
N LEU A 461 25.10 -15.83 -15.56
CA LEU A 461 24.17 -16.77 -16.20
C LEU A 461 23.20 -17.31 -15.15
N LEU A 462 21.95 -16.89 -15.27
CA LEU A 462 20.85 -17.34 -14.41
C LEU A 462 20.37 -18.72 -14.88
N ASP A 463 20.27 -19.70 -13.97
CA ASP A 463 19.57 -20.95 -14.27
C ASP A 463 18.05 -20.68 -14.33
N ARG A 464 17.56 -20.47 -15.55
CA ARG A 464 16.15 -20.13 -15.82
C ARG A 464 15.17 -21.29 -15.61
N ASN A 465 15.69 -22.52 -15.45
CA ASN A 465 14.87 -23.71 -15.28
C ASN A 465 14.87 -24.23 -13.84
N ALA A 466 15.70 -23.65 -12.95
CA ALA A 466 15.69 -24.02 -11.55
C ALA A 466 14.32 -23.68 -10.93
N PRO A 467 13.61 -24.67 -10.33
CA PRO A 467 12.28 -24.45 -9.78
C PRO A 467 12.20 -23.30 -8.80
N GLN A 468 13.24 -23.13 -7.97
CA GLN A 468 13.31 -22.05 -6.99
C GLN A 468 13.49 -20.68 -7.64
N ASN A 469 14.26 -20.57 -8.74
CA ASN A 469 14.37 -19.32 -9.48
C ASN A 469 13.02 -18.94 -10.13
N LEU A 470 12.27 -19.92 -10.62
CA LEU A 470 10.94 -19.69 -11.18
C LEU A 470 9.96 -19.18 -10.11
N GLU A 471 9.98 -19.77 -8.91
CA GLU A 471 9.17 -19.31 -7.76
C GLU A 471 9.52 -17.88 -7.35
N TYR A 472 10.80 -17.53 -7.36
CA TYR A 472 11.26 -16.18 -7.06
C TYR A 472 10.80 -15.16 -8.09
N LEU A 473 10.86 -15.50 -9.39
CA LEU A 473 10.34 -14.65 -10.46
C LEU A 473 8.82 -14.41 -10.32
N ASP A 474 8.06 -15.47 -9.98
CA ASP A 474 6.63 -15.37 -9.76
C ASP A 474 6.30 -14.54 -8.48
N THR A 475 7.18 -14.57 -7.46
CA THR A 475 7.07 -13.71 -6.27
C THR A 475 7.26 -12.23 -6.62
N ILE A 476 8.28 -11.90 -7.41
CA ILE A 476 8.50 -10.51 -7.87
C ILE A 476 7.32 -10.03 -8.72
N LYS A 477 6.80 -10.89 -9.60
CA LYS A 477 5.59 -10.59 -10.36
C LYS A 477 4.43 -10.20 -9.45
N ARG A 478 4.18 -10.98 -8.38
CA ARG A 478 3.10 -10.67 -7.42
C ARG A 478 3.25 -9.27 -6.82
N PHE A 479 4.45 -8.87 -6.39
CA PHE A 479 4.68 -7.51 -5.89
C PHE A 479 4.26 -6.44 -6.89
N LEU A 480 4.64 -6.62 -8.15
CA LEU A 480 4.31 -5.66 -9.20
C LEU A 480 2.83 -5.68 -9.61
N GLN A 481 2.16 -6.83 -9.48
CA GLN A 481 0.73 -6.95 -9.82
C GLN A 481 -0.18 -6.36 -8.74
N VAL A 482 0.14 -6.61 -7.47
CA VAL A 482 -0.63 -6.09 -6.33
C VAL A 482 -0.61 -4.57 -6.25
N SER A 483 0.48 -3.95 -6.71
CA SER A 483 0.63 -2.50 -6.70
C SER A 483 0.96 -1.96 -8.09
N PRO A 484 -0.02 -1.50 -8.88
CA PRO A 484 0.21 -0.98 -10.23
C PRO A 484 1.19 0.19 -10.31
N GLY A 485 1.36 0.95 -9.20
CA GLY A 485 2.31 2.06 -9.10
C GLY A 485 3.66 1.70 -8.49
N SER A 486 3.87 0.46 -8.03
CA SER A 486 5.10 0.07 -7.34
C SER A 486 6.28 -0.16 -8.29
N THR A 487 7.47 -0.03 -7.72
CA THR A 487 8.75 -0.35 -8.37
C THR A 487 9.49 -1.39 -7.55
N VAL A 488 10.17 -2.30 -8.20
CA VAL A 488 11.07 -3.28 -7.60
C VAL A 488 12.51 -2.93 -7.91
N LEU A 489 13.33 -2.77 -6.88
CA LEU A 489 14.77 -2.61 -6.97
C LEU A 489 15.42 -3.99 -6.80
N LEU A 490 16.15 -4.44 -7.81
CA LEU A 490 16.91 -5.69 -7.79
C LEU A 490 18.37 -5.37 -7.47
N ARG A 491 18.79 -5.63 -6.22
CA ARG A 491 20.14 -5.33 -5.73
C ARG A 491 21.00 -6.57 -5.80
N GLY A 492 21.92 -6.61 -6.74
CA GLY A 492 22.88 -7.72 -6.89
C GLY A 492 24.05 -7.55 -5.94
N HIS A 493 24.47 -8.64 -5.31
CA HIS A 493 25.63 -8.70 -4.40
C HIS A 493 26.61 -9.78 -4.81
N VAL A 494 27.86 -9.60 -4.42
CA VAL A 494 28.96 -10.53 -4.61
C VAL A 494 29.66 -10.75 -3.27
N ASP A 495 30.18 -11.93 -3.08
CA ASP A 495 30.93 -12.30 -1.88
C ASP A 495 32.24 -11.50 -1.71
N ASN A 496 32.56 -11.16 -0.46
CA ASN A 496 33.76 -10.40 -0.08
C ASN A 496 34.90 -11.28 0.48
N ALA A 497 34.76 -12.61 0.50
CA ALA A 497 35.70 -13.52 1.16
C ALA A 497 37.16 -13.40 0.68
N ARG A 498 37.38 -12.97 -0.57
CA ARG A 498 38.70 -12.86 -1.16
C ARG A 498 39.34 -11.48 -1.09
N VAL A 499 38.73 -10.50 -0.44
CA VAL A 499 39.24 -9.12 -0.39
C VAL A 499 40.62 -9.04 0.27
N ASN A 500 40.84 -9.80 1.35
CA ASN A 500 42.13 -9.85 2.03
C ASN A 500 43.21 -10.50 1.15
N GLU A 501 42.90 -11.58 0.43
CA GLU A 501 43.81 -12.20 -0.55
C GLU A 501 44.25 -11.22 -1.64
N PHE A 502 43.31 -10.40 -2.14
CA PHE A 502 43.65 -9.37 -3.13
C PHE A 502 44.56 -8.29 -2.55
N ARG A 503 44.33 -7.90 -1.29
CA ARG A 503 45.18 -6.92 -0.60
C ARG A 503 46.63 -7.45 -0.40
N GLU A 504 46.77 -8.71 -0.03
CA GLU A 504 48.07 -9.37 0.13
C GLU A 504 48.82 -9.50 -1.20
N LYS A 505 48.11 -9.81 -2.30
CA LYS A 505 48.70 -10.05 -3.62
C LYS A 505 49.08 -8.80 -4.40
N GLY A 506 48.38 -7.68 -4.21
CA GLY A 506 48.56 -6.49 -5.02
C GLY A 506 48.19 -5.18 -4.37
N GLY A 507 47.98 -5.17 -3.04
CA GLY A 507 47.66 -3.99 -2.28
C GLY A 507 46.32 -3.35 -2.64
N ASP A 508 46.10 -2.11 -2.22
CA ASP A 508 44.89 -1.37 -2.48
C ASP A 508 44.55 -1.15 -3.97
N PRO A 509 45.55 -0.99 -4.89
CA PRO A 509 45.21 -0.90 -6.31
C PRO A 509 44.51 -2.15 -6.85
N LEU A 510 44.95 -3.36 -6.44
CA LEU A 510 44.29 -4.59 -6.85
C LEU A 510 42.90 -4.73 -6.23
N VAL A 511 42.73 -4.36 -4.94
CA VAL A 511 41.43 -4.35 -4.28
C VAL A 511 40.44 -3.45 -5.03
N LYS A 512 40.84 -2.22 -5.39
CA LYS A 512 40.01 -1.30 -6.17
C LYS A 512 39.63 -1.86 -7.54
N SER A 513 40.59 -2.48 -8.26
CA SER A 513 40.32 -3.10 -9.55
C SER A 513 39.31 -4.25 -9.43
N MET A 514 39.43 -5.07 -8.39
CA MET A 514 38.55 -6.21 -8.16
C MET A 514 37.17 -5.74 -7.64
N ALA A 515 37.09 -4.63 -6.89
CA ALA A 515 35.83 -4.01 -6.48
C ALA A 515 35.01 -3.56 -7.69
N LEU A 516 35.62 -2.94 -8.69
CA LEU A 516 34.94 -2.57 -9.94
C LEU A 516 34.39 -3.79 -10.68
N LYS A 517 35.17 -4.91 -10.74
CA LYS A 517 34.68 -6.16 -11.33
C LYS A 517 33.53 -6.79 -10.55
N ALA A 518 33.60 -6.74 -9.22
CA ALA A 518 32.51 -7.22 -8.35
C ALA A 518 31.24 -6.37 -8.53
N MET A 519 31.41 -5.06 -8.66
CA MET A 519 30.30 -4.13 -8.94
C MET A 519 29.62 -4.48 -10.27
N GLU A 520 30.40 -4.68 -11.33
CA GLU A 520 29.88 -5.03 -12.65
C GLU A 520 29.23 -6.42 -12.65
N LEU A 521 29.83 -7.43 -12.03
CA LEU A 521 29.25 -8.77 -11.92
C LEU A 521 27.91 -8.74 -11.16
N SER A 522 27.85 -8.00 -10.07
CA SER A 522 26.63 -7.86 -9.29
C SER A 522 25.51 -7.17 -10.08
N ARG A 523 25.86 -6.13 -10.85
CA ARG A 523 24.92 -5.45 -11.75
C ARG A 523 24.42 -6.38 -12.86
N GLN A 524 25.28 -7.17 -13.47
CA GLN A 524 24.90 -8.14 -14.50
C GLN A 524 23.98 -9.24 -13.96
N ARG A 525 24.15 -9.68 -12.71
CA ARG A 525 23.24 -10.62 -12.04
C ARG A 525 21.85 -10.02 -11.85
N ALA A 526 21.76 -8.78 -11.37
CA ALA A 526 20.48 -8.07 -11.24
C ALA A 526 19.79 -7.88 -12.59
N LEU A 527 20.55 -7.55 -13.65
CA LEU A 527 20.04 -7.46 -15.02
C LEU A 527 19.52 -8.80 -15.54
N ALA A 528 20.25 -9.90 -15.31
CA ALA A 528 19.82 -11.24 -15.75
C ALA A 528 18.48 -11.66 -15.10
N VAL A 529 18.24 -11.29 -13.82
CA VAL A 529 16.95 -11.50 -13.16
C VAL A 529 15.87 -10.61 -13.80
N SER A 530 16.15 -9.33 -14.05
CA SER A 530 15.23 -8.42 -14.72
C SER A 530 14.82 -8.93 -16.11
N GLU A 531 15.77 -9.40 -16.90
CA GLU A 531 15.52 -9.98 -18.22
C GLU A 531 14.68 -11.25 -18.14
N ALA A 532 15.01 -12.19 -17.23
CA ALA A 532 14.27 -13.42 -17.02
C ALA A 532 12.81 -13.14 -16.57
N LEU A 533 12.62 -12.16 -15.70
CA LEU A 533 11.31 -11.72 -15.26
C LEU A 533 10.46 -11.21 -16.43
N ARG A 534 11.02 -10.35 -17.27
CA ARG A 534 10.33 -9.77 -18.44
C ARG A 534 10.07 -10.78 -19.57
N GLU A 535 10.96 -11.73 -19.76
CA GLU A 535 10.73 -12.82 -20.73
C GLU A 535 9.58 -13.74 -20.32
N ARG A 536 9.52 -14.05 -19.01
CA ARG A 536 8.47 -14.91 -18.43
C ARG A 536 7.13 -14.18 -18.30
N HIS A 537 7.15 -12.89 -17.97
CA HIS A 537 5.99 -12.06 -17.67
C HIS A 537 6.00 -10.79 -18.53
N LYS A 538 5.58 -10.93 -19.78
CA LYS A 538 5.65 -9.87 -20.81
C LYS A 538 4.75 -8.66 -20.51
N GLU A 539 3.80 -8.82 -19.62
CA GLU A 539 2.89 -7.78 -19.15
C GLU A 539 3.55 -6.77 -18.20
N ILE A 540 4.72 -7.10 -17.64
CA ILE A 540 5.42 -6.22 -16.70
C ILE A 540 6.17 -5.12 -17.46
N ASP A 541 5.86 -3.86 -17.11
CA ASP A 541 6.58 -2.70 -17.65
C ASP A 541 8.02 -2.67 -17.13
N ALA A 542 8.98 -2.57 -18.04
CA ALA A 542 10.41 -2.51 -17.74
C ALA A 542 10.78 -1.33 -16.82
N SER A 543 10.05 -0.22 -16.88
CA SER A 543 10.28 0.97 -16.05
C SER A 543 9.98 0.74 -14.56
N ARG A 544 9.35 -0.38 -14.23
CA ARG A 544 9.02 -0.77 -12.86
C ARG A 544 10.04 -1.71 -12.24
N ILE A 545 11.14 -2.00 -12.93
CA ILE A 545 12.20 -2.88 -12.46
C ILE A 545 13.51 -2.13 -12.58
N GLU A 546 14.17 -1.85 -11.44
CA GLU A 546 15.44 -1.15 -11.38
C GLU A 546 16.55 -2.11 -10.94
N PRO A 547 17.41 -2.61 -11.86
CA PRO A 547 18.53 -3.48 -11.51
C PRO A 547 19.78 -2.66 -11.15
N VAL A 548 20.32 -2.85 -9.94
CA VAL A 548 21.54 -2.20 -9.46
C VAL A 548 22.57 -3.21 -8.95
N GLY A 549 23.87 -2.93 -9.14
CA GLY A 549 24.96 -3.66 -8.54
C GLY A 549 25.40 -3.02 -7.24
N ARG A 550 25.71 -3.85 -6.22
CA ARG A 550 26.25 -3.43 -4.92
C ARG A 550 27.65 -4.02 -4.65
N GLY A 551 28.17 -4.77 -5.60
CA GLY A 551 29.47 -5.42 -5.43
C GLY A 551 29.50 -6.27 -4.16
N TRP A 552 30.54 -6.09 -3.36
CA TRP A 552 30.74 -6.74 -2.07
C TRP A 552 30.63 -5.81 -0.85
N GLU A 553 30.11 -4.59 -1.03
CA GLU A 553 30.13 -3.54 0.00
C GLU A 553 29.10 -3.79 1.11
N GLU A 554 28.07 -4.58 0.84
CA GLU A 554 26.97 -4.84 1.77
C GLU A 554 26.83 -6.36 2.05
N PRO A 555 27.73 -6.96 2.83
CA PRO A 555 27.62 -8.38 3.16
C PRO A 555 26.45 -8.64 4.12
N ALA A 556 25.66 -9.68 3.85
CA ALA A 556 24.56 -10.12 4.71
C ALA A 556 25.06 -10.92 5.93
N GLY A 557 26.32 -11.40 5.90
CA GLY A 557 26.91 -12.17 7.00
C GLY A 557 28.31 -12.67 6.65
N SER A 558 28.84 -13.54 7.51
CA SER A 558 30.16 -14.18 7.31
C SER A 558 30.12 -15.34 6.32
N ASP A 559 28.94 -15.87 6.01
CA ASP A 559 28.76 -16.96 5.03
C ASP A 559 28.81 -16.41 3.62
N SER A 560 29.73 -16.95 2.82
CA SER A 560 29.94 -16.59 1.42
C SER A 560 28.68 -16.78 0.56
N ASP A 561 27.88 -17.81 0.85
CA ASP A 561 26.63 -18.10 0.11
C ASP A 561 25.54 -17.08 0.41
N LEU A 562 25.48 -16.53 1.62
CA LEU A 562 24.58 -15.43 1.97
C LEU A 562 24.89 -14.14 1.20
N ASN A 563 26.16 -13.94 0.89
CA ASN A 563 26.63 -12.73 0.21
C ASN A 563 26.47 -12.79 -1.32
N ARG A 564 26.28 -13.98 -1.91
CA ARG A 564 26.01 -14.17 -3.35
C ARG A 564 24.51 -14.19 -3.62
N ARG A 565 23.88 -13.02 -3.58
CA ARG A 565 22.43 -12.89 -3.69
C ARG A 565 21.98 -11.77 -4.63
N VAL A 566 20.75 -11.84 -5.08
CA VAL A 566 19.99 -10.68 -5.56
C VAL A 566 18.90 -10.41 -4.53
N GLU A 567 18.97 -9.26 -3.88
CA GLU A 567 17.99 -8.76 -2.92
C GLU A 567 16.88 -8.04 -3.68
N VAL A 568 15.63 -8.27 -3.28
CA VAL A 568 14.46 -7.61 -3.87
C VAL A 568 13.91 -6.62 -2.87
N GLN A 569 13.92 -5.35 -3.21
CA GLN A 569 13.28 -4.29 -2.44
C GLN A 569 12.05 -3.81 -3.19
N TRP A 570 10.94 -3.72 -2.51
CA TRP A 570 9.68 -3.29 -3.07
C TRP A 570 9.28 -1.92 -2.53
N PHE A 571 8.97 -1.02 -3.44
CA PHE A 571 8.57 0.34 -3.15
C PHE A 571 7.15 0.57 -3.64
N THR A 572 6.27 1.05 -2.76
CA THR A 572 5.01 1.66 -3.16
C THR A 572 5.23 3.16 -3.22
N LEU A 573 4.76 3.79 -4.28
CA LEU A 573 4.75 5.24 -4.36
C LEU A 573 3.56 5.74 -3.52
N GLU A 574 3.84 6.36 -2.40
CA GLU A 574 2.83 7.08 -1.60
C GLU A 574 2.76 8.55 -2.01
#